data_5f9e43a044cb007c7eb89056cf5bd53c
#
_entry.id   5f9e43a044cb007c7eb89056cf5bd53c
#
_cell.length_a   1.000
_cell.length_b   1.000
_cell.length_c   1.000
_cell.angle_alpha   90.00
_cell.angle_beta   90.00
_cell.angle_gamma   90.00
#
_symmetry.space_group_name_H-M   'P 1'
#
loop_
_entity.id
_entity.type
_entity.pdbx_description
1 polymer ?
#
loop_
_entity_poly.entity_id
_entity_poly.type
_entity_poly.pdbx_seq_one_letter_code
_entity_poly.pdbx_strand_id
1 'polypeptide(L)'
;MLRKAVAVFITLVLGLTLLSAQGGRPQEAAAAPSFAKGADISWVPGMEAQGYKWKDKNGVQRDILDILKNDYQINSVRIRVWVNPSSSYTNGYLNKDRAAALAKRAKAAGLSVMLTLHYSDSWADPGKQTKPAAWAGYNFQQLMDAVWNWTREVMTTMQANGVTPDWVQIGNETNNGMLWDDGKASLSMKNYAWLVNTGNNAVKSISSGTKTIVHLANGYDNSLFVWNIGGLIANGATFDIIGMSLYPSASDWSSKVTQTISNANDMISRYGKPIMITEIGMDYNQPSAAKSFVADIKTKIRNLSGGRGLGVFYWEPEATPGYNGGYNKGAWQADMKPTIALEGFLN
;
A
#
# COMPACT_ATOMS: atom_id res chain seq x y z
N MET A 1 -68.95 -32.06 -59.35
CA MET A 1 -68.76 -30.61 -59.06
C MET A 1 -67.76 -30.43 -57.97
N LEU A 2 -66.49 -30.07 -58.33
CA LEU A 2 -65.38 -29.91 -57.43
C LEU A 2 -65.44 -28.52 -56.77
N ARG A 3 -65.46 -28.49 -55.44
CA ARG A 3 -65.18 -27.26 -54.67
C ARG A 3 -63.70 -27.18 -54.32
N LYS A 4 -62.99 -26.20 -54.84
CA LYS A 4 -61.62 -25.87 -54.49
C LYS A 4 -61.58 -25.13 -53.14
N ALA A 5 -60.85 -25.68 -52.19
CA ALA A 5 -60.52 -25.03 -50.94
C ALA A 5 -59.23 -24.21 -51.17
N VAL A 6 -59.27 -22.89 -50.86
CA VAL A 6 -58.12 -22.02 -50.87
C VAL A 6 -57.60 -21.98 -49.46
N ALA A 7 -56.36 -22.45 -49.25
CA ALA A 7 -55.62 -22.34 -47.98
C ALA A 7 -54.87 -21.00 -47.98
N VAL A 8 -55.17 -20.14 -47.01
CA VAL A 8 -54.45 -18.93 -46.74
C VAL A 8 -53.33 -19.25 -45.72
N PHE A 9 -52.07 -19.13 -46.17
CA PHE A 9 -50.93 -19.24 -45.28
C PHE A 9 -50.69 -17.84 -44.66
N ILE A 10 -50.86 -17.71 -43.32
CA ILE A 10 -50.45 -16.54 -42.56
C ILE A 10 -49.01 -16.82 -42.08
N THR A 11 -48.04 -16.11 -42.65
CA THR A 11 -46.66 -16.16 -42.24
C THR A 11 -46.45 -15.20 -41.07
N LEU A 12 -46.33 -15.76 -39.85
CA LEU A 12 -46.03 -14.99 -38.65
C LEU A 12 -44.52 -14.74 -38.64
N VAL A 13 -44.07 -13.51 -38.91
CA VAL A 13 -42.67 -13.11 -38.76
C VAL A 13 -42.45 -12.74 -37.29
N LEU A 14 -41.86 -13.63 -36.52
CA LEU A 14 -41.32 -13.29 -35.19
C LEU A 14 -40.00 -12.51 -35.37
N GLY A 15 -40.10 -11.19 -35.15
CA GLY A 15 -38.92 -10.36 -35.00
C GLY A 15 -38.20 -10.64 -33.70
N LEU A 16 -37.11 -11.43 -33.70
CA LEU A 16 -36.17 -11.53 -32.59
C LEU A 16 -35.34 -10.23 -32.55
N THR A 17 -35.69 -9.31 -31.66
CA THR A 17 -34.78 -8.23 -31.26
C THR A 17 -33.68 -8.82 -30.35
N LEU A 18 -32.52 -9.06 -30.94
CA LEU A 18 -31.30 -9.32 -30.18
C LEU A 18 -30.91 -8.04 -29.44
N LEU A 19 -31.27 -7.95 -28.15
CA LEU A 19 -30.58 -7.01 -27.24
C LEU A 19 -29.12 -7.52 -27.10
N SER A 20 -28.19 -6.88 -27.82
CA SER A 20 -26.78 -7.01 -27.55
C SER A 20 -26.51 -6.38 -26.18
N ALA A 21 -26.47 -7.21 -25.13
CA ALA A 21 -25.83 -6.82 -23.88
C ALA A 21 -24.36 -6.52 -24.20
N GLN A 22 -24.01 -5.25 -24.30
CA GLN A 22 -22.60 -4.82 -24.26
C GLN A 22 -22.10 -5.12 -22.84
N GLY A 23 -21.71 -6.36 -22.61
CA GLY A 23 -20.87 -6.72 -21.49
C GLY A 23 -19.59 -5.92 -21.63
N GLY A 24 -19.44 -4.86 -20.82
CA GLY A 24 -18.19 -4.13 -20.70
C GLY A 24 -17.09 -5.15 -20.45
N ARG A 25 -16.11 -5.21 -21.35
CA ARG A 25 -14.89 -5.99 -21.08
C ARG A 25 -14.34 -5.53 -19.73
N PRO A 26 -13.95 -6.44 -18.84
CA PRO A 26 -13.22 -6.04 -17.66
C PRO A 26 -12.05 -5.15 -18.12
N GLN A 27 -12.00 -3.93 -17.60
CA GLN A 27 -10.90 -3.03 -17.89
C GLN A 27 -9.64 -3.75 -17.38
N GLU A 28 -8.76 -4.17 -18.28
CA GLU A 28 -7.48 -4.74 -17.90
C GLU A 28 -6.82 -3.77 -16.93
N ALA A 29 -6.48 -4.25 -15.73
CA ALA A 29 -5.78 -3.43 -14.76
C ALA A 29 -4.47 -2.97 -15.42
N ALA A 30 -4.26 -1.66 -15.48
CA ALA A 30 -3.01 -1.12 -16.00
C ALA A 30 -1.86 -1.77 -15.21
N ALA A 31 -0.84 -2.23 -15.94
CA ALA A 31 0.33 -2.82 -15.31
C ALA A 31 0.97 -1.84 -14.30
N ALA A 32 1.47 -2.37 -13.18
CA ALA A 32 2.20 -1.56 -12.22
C ALA A 32 3.31 -0.79 -12.91
N PRO A 33 3.60 0.47 -12.51
CA PRO A 33 4.66 1.25 -13.13
C PRO A 33 6.01 0.56 -12.92
N SER A 34 6.92 0.73 -13.87
CA SER A 34 8.29 0.19 -13.77
C SER A 34 9.04 0.73 -12.56
N PHE A 35 8.65 1.92 -12.06
CA PHE A 35 9.13 2.53 -10.82
C PHE A 35 8.01 3.34 -10.16
N ALA A 36 7.65 2.97 -8.92
CA ALA A 36 6.62 3.66 -8.16
C ALA A 36 7.17 4.97 -7.56
N LYS A 37 6.54 6.08 -7.92
CA LYS A 37 6.61 7.35 -7.20
C LYS A 37 5.33 7.43 -6.38
N GLY A 38 5.42 7.18 -5.08
CA GLY A 38 4.25 6.90 -4.26
C GLY A 38 3.99 7.90 -3.14
N ALA A 39 2.74 7.91 -2.69
CA ALA A 39 2.28 8.58 -1.48
C ALA A 39 1.38 7.65 -0.67
N ASP A 40 1.60 7.52 0.65
CA ASP A 40 0.60 6.97 1.55
C ASP A 40 -0.47 8.04 1.74
N ILE A 41 -1.73 7.68 1.54
CA ILE A 41 -2.87 8.62 1.58
C ILE A 41 -3.95 8.12 2.52
N SER A 42 -3.57 7.32 3.49
CA SER A 42 -4.52 6.62 4.35
C SER A 42 -5.33 7.58 5.23
N TRP A 43 -4.84 8.76 5.52
CA TRP A 43 -5.59 9.77 6.28
C TRP A 43 -6.56 10.59 5.44
N VAL A 44 -6.45 10.59 4.11
CA VAL A 44 -7.32 11.40 3.22
C VAL A 44 -8.80 11.25 3.55
N PRO A 45 -9.41 10.05 3.66
CA PRO A 45 -10.84 9.95 3.94
C PRO A 45 -11.24 10.53 5.30
N GLY A 46 -10.40 10.37 6.32
CA GLY A 46 -10.62 10.93 7.65
C GLY A 46 -10.48 12.45 7.67
N MET A 47 -9.51 12.99 6.95
CA MET A 47 -9.31 14.44 6.81
C MET A 47 -10.47 15.08 6.03
N GLU A 48 -10.91 14.47 4.91
CA GLU A 48 -12.07 14.94 4.15
C GLU A 48 -13.35 14.96 5.00
N ALA A 49 -13.58 13.93 5.80
CA ALA A 49 -14.71 13.86 6.73
C ALA A 49 -14.67 14.95 7.81
N GLN A 50 -13.50 15.45 8.14
CA GLN A 50 -13.27 16.60 9.03
C GLN A 50 -13.31 17.95 8.31
N GLY A 51 -13.55 17.98 6.99
CA GLY A 51 -13.67 19.20 6.20
C GLY A 51 -12.36 19.76 5.63
N TYR A 52 -11.24 19.03 5.74
CA TYR A 52 -9.98 19.46 5.11
C TYR A 52 -10.11 19.54 3.59
N LYS A 53 -9.52 20.58 3.00
CA LYS A 53 -9.52 20.86 1.55
C LYS A 53 -8.12 21.28 1.13
N TRP A 54 -7.50 20.50 0.26
CA TRP A 54 -6.15 20.76 -0.20
C TRP A 54 -6.12 21.81 -1.31
N LYS A 55 -5.06 22.57 -1.34
CA LYS A 55 -4.75 23.54 -2.38
C LYS A 55 -3.47 23.12 -3.10
N ASP A 56 -3.35 23.48 -4.35
CA ASP A 56 -2.09 23.41 -5.08
C ASP A 56 -1.12 24.55 -4.67
N LYS A 57 0.07 24.58 -5.24
CA LYS A 57 1.09 25.60 -4.96
C LYS A 57 0.62 27.04 -5.24
N ASN A 58 -0.35 27.22 -6.13
CA ASN A 58 -0.92 28.52 -6.47
C ASN A 58 -2.06 28.92 -5.52
N GLY A 59 -2.45 28.06 -4.58
CA GLY A 59 -3.53 28.28 -3.64
C GLY A 59 -4.92 27.92 -4.18
N VAL A 60 -5.00 27.24 -5.31
CA VAL A 60 -6.26 26.77 -5.90
C VAL A 60 -6.65 25.45 -5.24
N GLN A 61 -7.89 25.37 -4.72
CA GLN A 61 -8.42 24.16 -4.14
C GLN A 61 -8.65 23.11 -5.23
N ARG A 62 -8.09 21.92 -5.03
CA ARG A 62 -8.24 20.77 -5.94
C ARG A 62 -8.32 19.46 -5.16
N ASP A 63 -8.73 18.38 -5.84
CA ASP A 63 -8.64 17.03 -5.32
C ASP A 63 -7.19 16.65 -5.01
N ILE A 64 -6.94 16.06 -3.84
CA ILE A 64 -5.58 15.70 -3.42
C ILE A 64 -4.90 14.71 -4.38
N LEU A 65 -5.66 13.73 -4.91
CA LEU A 65 -5.10 12.77 -5.87
C LEU A 65 -4.72 13.43 -7.19
N ASP A 66 -5.50 14.44 -7.60
CA ASP A 66 -5.19 15.23 -8.78
C ASP A 66 -3.91 16.04 -8.58
N ILE A 67 -3.76 16.72 -7.43
CA ILE A 67 -2.53 17.46 -7.08
C ILE A 67 -1.32 16.52 -7.05
N LEU A 68 -1.41 15.41 -6.32
CA LEU A 68 -0.32 14.44 -6.20
C LEU A 68 0.12 13.92 -7.57
N LYS A 69 -0.84 13.54 -8.41
CA LYS A 69 -0.56 12.96 -9.73
C LYS A 69 0.00 13.99 -10.71
N ASN A 70 -0.70 15.11 -10.89
CA ASN A 70 -0.43 16.03 -12.00
C ASN A 70 0.65 17.05 -11.65
N ASP A 71 0.76 17.48 -10.39
CA ASP A 71 1.75 18.48 -9.98
C ASP A 71 3.06 17.84 -9.51
N TYR A 72 3.01 16.59 -8.95
CA TYR A 72 4.18 15.93 -8.38
C TYR A 72 4.55 14.60 -9.05
N GLN A 73 3.84 14.21 -10.11
CA GLN A 73 4.09 12.97 -10.86
C GLN A 73 3.99 11.70 -9.98
N ILE A 74 3.20 11.74 -8.93
CA ILE A 74 2.88 10.55 -8.15
C ILE A 74 2.06 9.60 -9.03
N ASN A 75 2.46 8.35 -9.12
CA ASN A 75 1.81 7.32 -9.94
C ASN A 75 1.27 6.13 -9.13
N SER A 76 1.52 6.13 -7.84
CA SER A 76 1.15 5.03 -6.95
C SER A 76 0.71 5.57 -5.59
N VAL A 77 -0.21 4.85 -4.93
CA VAL A 77 -0.62 5.16 -3.57
C VAL A 77 -0.46 3.96 -2.67
N ARG A 78 -0.23 4.23 -1.39
CA ARG A 78 -0.21 3.25 -0.32
C ARG A 78 -1.39 3.50 0.61
N ILE A 79 -2.10 2.44 1.01
CA ILE A 79 -3.32 2.51 1.80
C ILE A 79 -3.24 1.45 2.90
N ARG A 80 -3.31 1.89 4.16
CA ARG A 80 -3.32 0.97 5.30
C ARG A 80 -4.72 0.37 5.51
N VAL A 81 -4.76 -0.83 6.06
CA VAL A 81 -5.99 -1.50 6.44
C VAL A 81 -5.83 -2.07 7.84
N TRP A 82 -6.76 -1.72 8.74
CA TRP A 82 -6.88 -2.30 10.09
C TRP A 82 -7.99 -3.36 10.14
N VAL A 83 -7.92 -4.26 11.11
CA VAL A 83 -8.87 -5.38 11.23
C VAL A 83 -10.23 -4.89 11.70
N ASN A 84 -10.29 -4.33 12.89
CA ASN A 84 -11.52 -3.77 13.46
C ASN A 84 -11.20 -2.45 14.18
N PRO A 85 -10.88 -1.39 13.40
CA PRO A 85 -10.47 -0.14 14.00
C PRO A 85 -11.63 0.58 14.69
N SER A 86 -11.26 1.50 15.60
CA SER A 86 -12.22 2.46 16.16
C SER A 86 -12.79 3.38 15.06
N SER A 87 -13.85 4.11 15.34
CA SER A 87 -14.43 5.09 14.41
C SER A 87 -13.69 6.44 14.37
N SER A 88 -12.56 6.57 15.09
CA SER A 88 -11.76 7.80 15.11
C SER A 88 -11.20 8.13 13.74
N TYR A 89 -11.36 9.38 13.28
CA TYR A 89 -10.87 9.84 12.00
C TYR A 89 -9.35 9.71 11.84
N THR A 90 -8.60 9.82 12.93
CA THR A 90 -7.14 9.78 12.92
C THR A 90 -6.57 8.38 13.16
N ASN A 91 -7.12 7.65 14.14
CA ASN A 91 -6.53 6.42 14.66
C ASN A 91 -7.38 5.17 14.37
N GLY A 92 -8.35 5.24 13.47
CA GLY A 92 -9.24 4.11 13.29
C GLY A 92 -10.15 4.18 12.09
N TYR A 93 -9.95 5.13 11.20
CA TYR A 93 -10.93 5.36 10.14
C TYR A 93 -10.91 4.33 9.02
N LEU A 94 -9.77 3.72 8.72
CA LEU A 94 -9.64 2.80 7.59
C LEU A 94 -9.80 1.33 7.99
N ASN A 95 -11.05 0.85 7.93
CA ASN A 95 -11.36 -0.56 7.78
C ASN A 95 -11.26 -0.98 6.30
N LYS A 96 -11.49 -2.26 5.99
CA LYS A 96 -11.40 -2.80 4.62
C LYS A 96 -12.32 -2.09 3.61
N ASP A 97 -13.52 -1.68 4.03
CA ASP A 97 -14.52 -1.09 3.12
C ASP A 97 -14.15 0.34 2.72
N ARG A 98 -13.69 1.15 3.70
CA ARG A 98 -13.18 2.51 3.43
C ARG A 98 -11.87 2.48 2.66
N ALA A 99 -10.99 1.53 2.96
CA ALA A 99 -9.77 1.32 2.19
C ALA A 99 -10.09 0.93 0.73
N ALA A 100 -11.08 0.08 0.50
CA ALA A 100 -11.51 -0.30 -0.84
C ALA A 100 -12.13 0.88 -1.61
N ALA A 101 -12.92 1.73 -0.95
CA ALA A 101 -13.46 2.94 -1.56
C ALA A 101 -12.33 3.92 -1.97
N LEU A 102 -11.32 4.12 -1.11
CA LEU A 102 -10.15 4.95 -1.42
C LEU A 102 -9.32 4.35 -2.57
N ALA A 103 -9.09 3.04 -2.53
CA ALA A 103 -8.38 2.32 -3.59
C ALA A 103 -9.10 2.41 -4.95
N LYS A 104 -10.43 2.30 -4.96
CA LYS A 104 -11.26 2.51 -6.16
C LYS A 104 -11.09 3.92 -6.73
N ARG A 105 -11.11 4.95 -5.86
CA ARG A 105 -10.87 6.35 -6.26
C ARG A 105 -9.46 6.52 -6.85
N ALA A 106 -8.45 5.91 -6.24
CA ALA A 106 -7.08 5.95 -6.73
C ALA A 106 -6.92 5.28 -8.10
N LYS A 107 -7.52 4.10 -8.30
CA LYS A 107 -7.55 3.42 -9.61
C LYS A 107 -8.27 4.24 -10.67
N ALA A 108 -9.40 4.87 -10.34
CA ALA A 108 -10.10 5.77 -11.25
C ALA A 108 -9.24 6.98 -11.66
N ALA A 109 -8.38 7.47 -10.77
CA ALA A 109 -7.37 8.48 -11.08
C ALA A 109 -6.17 7.93 -11.87
N GLY A 110 -6.11 6.62 -12.15
CA GLY A 110 -5.03 5.96 -12.89
C GLY A 110 -3.76 5.73 -12.05
N LEU A 111 -3.91 5.60 -10.73
CA LEU A 111 -2.81 5.31 -9.80
C LEU A 111 -2.74 3.81 -9.49
N SER A 112 -1.53 3.29 -9.33
CA SER A 112 -1.30 1.95 -8.78
C SER A 112 -1.54 1.93 -7.28
N VAL A 113 -1.90 0.77 -6.73
CA VAL A 113 -2.31 0.63 -5.33
C VAL A 113 -1.44 -0.38 -4.60
N MET A 114 -0.87 0.05 -3.48
CA MET A 114 -0.29 -0.79 -2.44
C MET A 114 -1.23 -0.82 -1.24
N LEU A 115 -1.51 -2.01 -0.70
CA LEU A 115 -2.16 -2.14 0.60
C LEU A 115 -1.12 -2.45 1.67
N THR A 116 -1.34 -1.92 2.88
CA THR A 116 -0.58 -2.29 4.08
C THR A 116 -1.52 -2.92 5.10
N LEU A 117 -1.37 -4.21 5.30
CA LEU A 117 -2.18 -4.98 6.24
C LEU A 117 -1.53 -4.94 7.62
N HIS A 118 -2.09 -4.15 8.55
CA HIS A 118 -1.49 -4.00 9.88
C HIS A 118 -1.71 -5.22 10.78
N TYR A 119 -2.71 -6.07 10.52
CA TYR A 119 -3.12 -7.19 11.38
C TYR A 119 -3.31 -6.78 12.84
N SER A 120 -3.87 -5.61 13.02
CA SER A 120 -4.17 -4.98 14.32
C SER A 120 -5.42 -4.11 14.17
N ASP A 121 -6.04 -3.74 15.29
CA ASP A 121 -7.15 -2.76 15.32
C ASP A 121 -6.64 -1.31 15.34
N SER A 122 -5.33 -1.12 15.48
CA SER A 122 -4.66 0.19 15.52
C SER A 122 -3.25 0.09 14.93
N TRP A 123 -2.43 1.10 15.20
CA TRP A 123 -1.05 1.17 14.73
C TRP A 123 -0.25 -0.10 15.09
N ALA A 124 0.40 -0.67 14.08
CA ALA A 124 1.46 -1.65 14.20
C ALA A 124 2.76 -0.98 13.73
N ASP A 125 3.78 -1.02 14.57
CA ASP A 125 5.08 -0.39 14.38
C ASP A 125 6.18 -1.23 15.05
N PRO A 126 7.48 -0.86 14.95
CA PRO A 126 8.57 -1.67 15.53
C PRO A 126 8.47 -1.92 17.03
N GLY A 127 7.77 -1.04 17.77
CA GLY A 127 7.58 -1.16 19.22
C GLY A 127 6.23 -1.80 19.60
N LYS A 128 5.32 -1.99 18.63
CA LYS A 128 3.95 -2.43 18.92
C LYS A 128 3.38 -3.25 17.78
N GLN A 129 3.12 -4.53 18.05
CA GLN A 129 2.52 -5.47 17.11
C GLN A 129 1.35 -6.21 17.79
N THR A 130 0.42 -5.44 18.36
CA THR A 130 -0.70 -5.95 19.15
C THR A 130 -1.70 -6.70 18.27
N LYS A 131 -2.08 -7.91 18.68
CA LYS A 131 -3.16 -8.66 18.03
C LYS A 131 -4.47 -7.87 18.06
N PRO A 132 -5.34 -8.00 17.04
CA PRO A 132 -6.71 -7.53 17.14
C PRO A 132 -7.39 -8.09 18.40
N ALA A 133 -8.25 -7.29 19.04
CA ALA A 133 -8.95 -7.71 20.26
C ALA A 133 -9.73 -9.02 20.05
N ALA A 134 -10.33 -9.18 18.89
CA ALA A 134 -11.06 -10.41 18.53
C ALA A 134 -10.16 -11.66 18.43
N TRP A 135 -8.84 -11.50 18.25
CA TRP A 135 -7.88 -12.59 18.13
C TRP A 135 -7.03 -12.80 19.36
N ALA A 136 -7.23 -12.01 20.42
CA ALA A 136 -6.38 -12.00 21.61
C ALA A 136 -6.29 -13.38 22.31
N GLY A 137 -7.39 -14.14 22.33
CA GLY A 137 -7.47 -15.46 22.95
C GLY A 137 -7.15 -16.64 22.02
N TYR A 138 -6.76 -16.38 20.77
CA TYR A 138 -6.51 -17.45 19.81
C TYR A 138 -5.19 -18.18 20.09
N ASN A 139 -5.20 -19.51 19.94
CA ASN A 139 -3.97 -20.27 19.82
C ASN A 139 -3.32 -20.00 18.45
N PHE A 140 -2.09 -20.48 18.25
CA PHE A 140 -1.31 -20.17 17.06
C PHE A 140 -1.99 -20.63 15.75
N GLN A 141 -2.65 -21.80 15.74
CA GLN A 141 -3.38 -22.28 14.56
C GLN A 141 -4.58 -21.37 14.24
N GLN A 142 -5.38 -21.02 15.25
CA GLN A 142 -6.50 -20.09 15.09
C GLN A 142 -6.02 -18.72 14.61
N LEU A 143 -4.85 -18.29 15.05
CA LEU A 143 -4.25 -17.02 14.61
C LEU A 143 -3.85 -17.08 13.13
N MET A 144 -3.27 -18.19 12.67
CA MET A 144 -2.99 -18.39 11.23
C MET A 144 -4.30 -18.40 10.41
N ASP A 145 -5.33 -19.10 10.89
CA ASP A 145 -6.64 -19.12 10.22
C ASP A 145 -7.26 -17.71 10.13
N ALA A 146 -7.12 -16.92 11.19
CA ALA A 146 -7.59 -15.53 11.21
C ALA A 146 -6.82 -14.65 10.21
N VAL A 147 -5.51 -14.76 10.14
CA VAL A 147 -4.67 -14.06 9.14
C VAL A 147 -5.09 -14.46 7.72
N TRP A 148 -5.27 -15.75 7.46
CA TRP A 148 -5.73 -16.26 6.17
C TRP A 148 -7.09 -15.69 5.78
N ASN A 149 -8.08 -15.84 6.65
CA ASN A 149 -9.46 -15.45 6.36
C ASN A 149 -9.59 -13.95 6.18
N TRP A 150 -8.99 -13.15 7.08
CA TRP A 150 -9.09 -11.71 7.00
C TRP A 150 -8.34 -11.14 5.78
N THR A 151 -7.16 -11.66 5.46
CA THR A 151 -6.43 -11.24 4.26
C THR A 151 -7.25 -11.50 2.99
N ARG A 152 -7.86 -12.67 2.89
CA ARG A 152 -8.75 -13.01 1.77
C ARG A 152 -9.98 -12.10 1.72
N GLU A 153 -10.57 -11.80 2.87
CA GLU A 153 -11.71 -10.88 2.97
C GLU A 153 -11.33 -9.49 2.46
N VAL A 154 -10.19 -8.94 2.86
CA VAL A 154 -9.69 -7.66 2.34
C VAL A 154 -9.50 -7.72 0.82
N MET A 155 -8.81 -8.74 0.31
CA MET A 155 -8.55 -8.88 -1.12
C MET A 155 -9.85 -9.05 -1.92
N THR A 156 -10.82 -9.81 -1.42
CA THR A 156 -12.13 -9.99 -2.06
C THR A 156 -12.94 -8.70 -2.04
N THR A 157 -12.88 -7.94 -0.93
CA THR A 157 -13.51 -6.61 -0.84
C THR A 157 -12.92 -5.64 -1.88
N MET A 158 -11.59 -5.67 -2.08
CA MET A 158 -10.95 -4.88 -3.14
C MET A 158 -11.48 -5.28 -4.52
N GLN A 159 -11.52 -6.59 -4.84
CA GLN A 159 -12.01 -7.08 -6.13
C GLN A 159 -13.49 -6.70 -6.37
N ALA A 160 -14.34 -6.81 -5.34
CA ALA A 160 -15.75 -6.40 -5.42
C ALA A 160 -15.91 -4.91 -5.74
N ASN A 161 -14.90 -4.08 -5.41
CA ASN A 161 -14.84 -2.67 -5.78
C ASN A 161 -14.10 -2.39 -7.11
N GLY A 162 -13.76 -3.43 -7.88
CA GLY A 162 -13.05 -3.32 -9.15
C GLY A 162 -11.55 -3.01 -8.99
N VAL A 163 -10.97 -3.31 -7.84
CA VAL A 163 -9.55 -3.06 -7.56
C VAL A 163 -8.79 -4.37 -7.40
N THR A 164 -7.74 -4.56 -8.18
CA THR A 164 -6.68 -5.53 -7.89
C THR A 164 -5.46 -4.73 -7.42
N PRO A 165 -5.04 -4.87 -6.16
CA PRO A 165 -3.84 -4.19 -5.67
C PRO A 165 -2.60 -4.68 -6.43
N ASP A 166 -1.69 -3.76 -6.76
CA ASP A 166 -0.41 -4.10 -7.40
C ASP A 166 0.55 -4.73 -6.38
N TRP A 167 0.49 -4.24 -5.13
CA TRP A 167 1.30 -4.73 -4.01
C TRP A 167 0.49 -4.86 -2.73
N VAL A 168 0.88 -5.79 -1.87
CA VAL A 168 0.32 -5.97 -0.51
C VAL A 168 1.44 -6.21 0.48
N GLN A 169 1.55 -5.35 1.49
CA GLN A 169 2.44 -5.57 2.63
C GLN A 169 1.77 -6.52 3.63
N ILE A 170 2.52 -7.57 4.00
CA ILE A 170 2.13 -8.53 5.03
C ILE A 170 2.68 -8.04 6.37
N GLY A 171 1.85 -7.29 7.09
CA GLY A 171 2.26 -6.55 8.28
C GLY A 171 2.84 -5.17 7.94
N ASN A 172 3.11 -4.38 8.97
CA ASN A 172 3.75 -3.07 8.91
C ASN A 172 4.91 -3.01 9.89
N GLU A 173 6.10 -2.65 9.39
CA GLU A 173 7.34 -2.48 10.16
C GLU A 173 7.58 -3.64 11.15
N THR A 174 7.56 -4.86 10.62
CA THR A 174 7.64 -6.10 11.40
C THR A 174 9.08 -6.44 11.83
N ASN A 175 9.79 -5.45 12.38
CA ASN A 175 11.19 -5.55 12.78
C ASN A 175 11.45 -6.72 13.73
N ASN A 176 10.56 -6.98 14.66
CA ASN A 176 10.59 -8.12 15.56
C ASN A 176 9.34 -9.00 15.40
N GLY A 177 8.93 -9.25 14.16
CA GLY A 177 7.74 -10.04 13.85
C GLY A 177 6.43 -9.26 13.94
N MET A 178 5.31 -9.97 13.98
CA MET A 178 3.96 -9.44 13.98
C MET A 178 3.06 -10.22 14.95
N LEU A 179 1.91 -9.67 15.34
CA LEU A 179 0.93 -10.38 16.17
C LEU A 179 1.54 -10.95 17.47
N TRP A 180 2.18 -10.06 18.26
CA TRP A 180 2.88 -10.45 19.48
C TRP A 180 1.93 -11.03 20.54
N ASP A 181 2.41 -11.99 21.37
CA ASP A 181 3.78 -12.59 21.37
C ASP A 181 3.93 -13.77 20.38
N ASP A 182 2.85 -14.36 19.88
CA ASP A 182 2.86 -15.58 19.07
C ASP A 182 3.75 -15.48 17.82
N GLY A 183 3.70 -14.36 17.12
CA GLY A 183 4.51 -14.07 15.94
C GLY A 183 5.71 -13.18 16.21
N LYS A 184 6.15 -13.03 17.47
CA LYS A 184 7.33 -12.24 17.84
C LYS A 184 8.61 -12.99 17.42
N ALA A 185 9.34 -12.42 16.47
CA ALA A 185 10.47 -13.09 15.83
C ALA A 185 11.58 -13.50 16.81
N SER A 186 11.85 -12.69 17.84
CA SER A 186 12.81 -13.01 18.90
C SER A 186 12.39 -14.17 19.81
N LEU A 187 11.11 -14.51 19.86
CA LEU A 187 10.59 -15.67 20.59
C LEU A 187 10.49 -16.89 19.66
N SER A 188 10.02 -16.70 18.44
CA SER A 188 9.90 -17.77 17.43
C SER A 188 9.94 -17.20 16.02
N MET A 189 11.10 -17.18 15.41
CA MET A 189 11.26 -16.82 14.00
C MET A 189 10.42 -17.72 13.08
N LYS A 190 10.26 -18.99 13.44
CA LYS A 190 9.45 -19.97 12.73
C LYS A 190 7.96 -19.56 12.71
N ASN A 191 7.40 -19.15 13.84
CA ASN A 191 6.02 -18.70 13.92
C ASN A 191 5.82 -17.44 13.07
N TYR A 192 6.74 -16.48 13.15
CA TYR A 192 6.69 -15.28 12.32
C TYR A 192 6.73 -15.63 10.81
N ALA A 193 7.62 -16.54 10.41
CA ALA A 193 7.69 -17.01 9.01
C ALA A 193 6.39 -17.67 8.54
N TRP A 194 5.74 -18.45 9.41
CA TRP A 194 4.45 -19.08 9.08
C TRP A 194 3.34 -18.05 8.93
N LEU A 195 3.27 -17.01 9.77
CA LEU A 195 2.30 -15.92 9.61
C LEU A 195 2.53 -15.14 8.32
N VAL A 196 3.79 -14.85 7.96
CA VAL A 196 4.12 -14.23 6.67
C VAL A 196 3.67 -15.12 5.51
N ASN A 197 3.95 -16.42 5.54
CA ASN A 197 3.49 -17.38 4.53
C ASN A 197 1.97 -17.41 4.43
N THR A 198 1.28 -17.41 5.56
CA THR A 198 -0.18 -17.42 5.58
C THR A 198 -0.74 -16.19 4.88
N GLY A 199 -0.24 -15.01 5.20
CA GLY A 199 -0.64 -13.76 4.53
C GLY A 199 -0.31 -13.77 3.04
N ASN A 200 0.93 -14.15 2.67
CA ASN A 200 1.35 -14.28 1.29
C ASN A 200 0.42 -15.20 0.48
N ASN A 201 0.19 -16.41 0.99
CA ASN A 201 -0.61 -17.42 0.30
C ASN A 201 -2.08 -16.99 0.20
N ALA A 202 -2.60 -16.29 1.20
CA ALA A 202 -3.95 -15.72 1.17
C ALA A 202 -4.09 -14.67 0.05
N VAL A 203 -3.12 -13.75 -0.11
CA VAL A 203 -3.07 -12.80 -1.22
C VAL A 203 -3.03 -13.55 -2.55
N LYS A 204 -2.09 -14.49 -2.70
CA LYS A 204 -1.88 -15.25 -3.95
C LYS A 204 -3.07 -16.10 -4.34
N SER A 205 -3.85 -16.58 -3.37
CA SER A 205 -5.08 -17.37 -3.63
C SER A 205 -6.19 -16.54 -4.29
N ILE A 206 -6.16 -15.22 -4.12
CA ILE A 206 -7.14 -14.28 -4.72
C ILE A 206 -6.56 -13.61 -5.97
N SER A 207 -5.29 -13.24 -5.94
CA SER A 207 -4.59 -12.60 -7.06
C SER A 207 -3.14 -13.05 -7.10
N SER A 208 -2.83 -14.02 -7.98
CA SER A 208 -1.48 -14.56 -8.14
C SER A 208 -0.48 -13.52 -8.65
N GLY A 209 -0.95 -12.51 -9.39
CA GLY A 209 -0.13 -11.41 -9.92
C GLY A 209 0.25 -10.35 -8.91
N THR A 210 -0.54 -10.14 -7.86
CA THR A 210 -0.26 -9.16 -6.80
C THR A 210 1.06 -9.51 -6.10
N LYS A 211 1.97 -8.55 -5.96
CA LYS A 211 3.27 -8.75 -5.29
C LYS A 211 3.14 -8.53 -3.79
N THR A 212 3.75 -9.40 -3.00
CA THR A 212 3.76 -9.30 -1.55
C THR A 212 5.06 -8.71 -1.03
N ILE A 213 4.97 -7.95 0.06
CA ILE A 213 6.08 -7.19 0.65
C ILE A 213 6.20 -7.54 2.13
N VAL A 214 7.41 -7.84 2.60
CA VAL A 214 7.77 -7.78 4.02
C VAL A 214 8.42 -6.44 4.27
N HIS A 215 7.90 -5.68 5.23
CA HIS A 215 8.28 -4.29 5.49
C HIS A 215 8.94 -4.15 6.86
N LEU A 216 10.15 -3.58 6.88
CA LEU A 216 10.90 -3.26 8.09
C LEU A 216 11.22 -1.76 8.15
N ALA A 217 11.22 -1.21 9.36
CA ALA A 217 11.73 0.13 9.65
C ALA A 217 13.26 0.19 9.59
N ASN A 218 13.80 1.42 9.61
CA ASN A 218 15.22 1.68 9.68
C ASN A 218 16.02 1.06 8.53
N GLY A 219 15.67 1.39 7.30
CA GLY A 219 16.32 0.85 6.09
C GLY A 219 17.87 0.93 6.08
N TYR A 220 18.45 1.76 6.94
CA TYR A 220 19.90 1.89 7.12
C TYR A 220 20.53 0.82 8.03
N ASP A 221 19.73 0.05 8.79
CA ASP A 221 20.22 -0.95 9.75
C ASP A 221 20.38 -2.32 9.07
N ASN A 222 21.51 -2.53 8.43
CA ASN A 222 21.79 -3.79 7.73
C ASN A 222 21.71 -5.01 8.68
N SER A 223 22.15 -4.89 9.93
CA SER A 223 22.13 -5.99 10.90
C SER A 223 20.71 -6.48 11.18
N LEU A 224 19.77 -5.54 11.34
CA LEU A 224 18.35 -5.84 11.48
C LEU A 224 17.81 -6.60 10.26
N PHE A 225 18.13 -6.13 9.05
CA PHE A 225 17.66 -6.76 7.82
C PHE A 225 18.25 -8.16 7.61
N VAL A 226 19.54 -8.34 7.86
CA VAL A 226 20.18 -9.67 7.78
C VAL A 226 19.54 -10.64 8.78
N TRP A 227 19.31 -10.21 10.02
CA TRP A 227 18.68 -11.03 11.04
C TRP A 227 17.22 -11.38 10.70
N ASN A 228 16.39 -10.39 10.36
CA ASN A 228 14.97 -10.59 10.12
C ASN A 228 14.71 -11.31 8.79
N ILE A 229 15.14 -10.72 7.67
CA ILE A 229 14.92 -11.27 6.33
C ILE A 229 15.63 -12.62 6.17
N GLY A 230 16.87 -12.73 6.66
CA GLY A 230 17.60 -14.00 6.66
C GLY A 230 16.90 -15.06 7.50
N GLY A 231 16.41 -14.68 8.69
CA GLY A 231 15.65 -15.57 9.55
C GLY A 231 14.33 -16.04 8.92
N LEU A 232 13.58 -15.14 8.28
CA LEU A 232 12.37 -15.48 7.52
C LEU A 232 12.66 -16.51 6.43
N ILE A 233 13.64 -16.24 5.58
CA ILE A 233 13.99 -17.11 4.45
C ILE A 233 14.49 -18.48 4.97
N ALA A 234 15.33 -18.50 6.00
CA ALA A 234 15.83 -19.75 6.61
C ALA A 234 14.70 -20.59 7.23
N ASN A 235 13.57 -19.98 7.62
CA ASN A 235 12.37 -20.66 8.12
C ASN A 235 11.31 -20.85 7.03
N GLY A 236 11.66 -20.72 5.75
CA GLY A 236 10.80 -21.03 4.62
C GLY A 236 9.73 -19.97 4.31
N ALA A 237 9.92 -18.73 4.74
CA ALA A 237 9.00 -17.64 4.35
C ALA A 237 9.11 -17.32 2.86
N THR A 238 7.95 -17.08 2.25
CA THR A 238 7.82 -16.67 0.85
C THR A 238 7.18 -15.29 0.77
N PHE A 239 7.80 -14.40 0.02
CA PHE A 239 7.33 -13.05 -0.29
C PHE A 239 8.12 -12.53 -1.50
N ASP A 240 7.62 -11.48 -2.17
CA ASP A 240 8.21 -11.02 -3.43
C ASP A 240 9.27 -9.92 -3.20
N ILE A 241 9.05 -8.98 -2.28
CA ILE A 241 9.76 -7.70 -2.18
C ILE A 241 10.15 -7.43 -0.72
N ILE A 242 11.31 -6.82 -0.52
CA ILE A 242 11.71 -6.26 0.79
C ILE A 242 11.33 -4.77 0.80
N GLY A 243 10.47 -4.39 1.75
CA GLY A 243 10.08 -3.00 2.03
C GLY A 243 10.93 -2.39 3.14
N MET A 244 11.23 -1.09 3.01
CA MET A 244 12.05 -0.34 3.96
C MET A 244 11.40 1.00 4.30
N SER A 245 11.43 1.43 5.58
CA SER A 245 11.17 2.81 5.98
C SER A 245 12.46 3.58 6.18
N LEU A 246 12.43 4.89 5.89
CA LEU A 246 13.55 5.80 6.14
C LEU A 246 13.05 7.18 6.58
N TYR A 247 13.29 7.55 7.83
CA TYR A 247 12.91 8.83 8.42
C TYR A 247 14.14 9.56 8.97
N PRO A 248 14.95 10.19 8.13
CA PRO A 248 16.12 10.93 8.55
C PRO A 248 15.78 12.34 9.05
N SER A 249 16.73 12.96 9.74
CA SER A 249 16.74 14.41 10.00
C SER A 249 17.34 15.18 8.82
N ALA A 250 17.17 16.51 8.83
CA ALA A 250 17.81 17.36 7.84
C ALA A 250 19.36 17.34 7.90
N SER A 251 19.93 16.95 9.05
CA SER A 251 21.39 16.91 9.23
C SER A 251 22.03 15.57 8.86
N ASP A 252 21.26 14.45 8.83
CA ASP A 252 21.81 13.11 8.62
C ASP A 252 21.26 12.36 7.40
N TRP A 253 20.33 12.96 6.64
CA TRP A 253 19.64 12.27 5.55
C TRP A 253 20.60 11.69 4.50
N SER A 254 21.67 12.41 4.15
CA SER A 254 22.61 11.93 3.12
C SER A 254 23.38 10.70 3.54
N SER A 255 23.84 10.64 4.80
CA SER A 255 24.48 9.44 5.35
C SER A 255 23.51 8.28 5.51
N LYS A 256 22.28 8.54 5.98
CA LYS A 256 21.22 7.53 6.11
C LYS A 256 20.81 6.95 4.75
N VAL A 257 20.69 7.79 3.70
CA VAL A 257 20.46 7.30 2.34
C VAL A 257 21.61 6.40 1.88
N THR A 258 22.85 6.80 2.08
CA THR A 258 24.03 5.99 1.71
C THR A 258 24.01 4.62 2.38
N GLN A 259 23.74 4.57 3.70
CA GLN A 259 23.63 3.33 4.46
C GLN A 259 22.45 2.47 3.97
N THR A 260 21.29 3.10 3.67
CA THR A 260 20.11 2.39 3.13
C THR A 260 20.40 1.77 1.76
N ILE A 261 21.11 2.47 0.87
CA ILE A 261 21.50 1.91 -0.43
C ILE A 261 22.51 0.77 -0.28
N SER A 262 23.44 0.88 0.65
CA SER A 262 24.37 -0.22 0.97
C SER A 262 23.60 -1.45 1.45
N ASN A 263 22.67 -1.28 2.39
CA ASN A 263 21.78 -2.35 2.86
C ASN A 263 20.94 -2.94 1.72
N ALA A 264 20.34 -2.11 0.89
CA ALA A 264 19.53 -2.55 -0.26
C ALA A 264 20.34 -3.45 -1.21
N ASN A 265 21.59 -3.06 -1.53
CA ASN A 265 22.47 -3.87 -2.36
C ASN A 265 22.86 -5.20 -1.68
N ASP A 266 23.11 -5.19 -0.38
CA ASP A 266 23.39 -6.41 0.40
C ASP A 266 22.19 -7.37 0.41
N MET A 267 20.97 -6.84 0.61
CA MET A 267 19.73 -7.65 0.56
C MET A 267 19.50 -8.25 -0.83
N ILE A 268 19.75 -7.49 -1.89
CA ILE A 268 19.69 -7.99 -3.27
C ILE A 268 20.73 -9.10 -3.49
N SER A 269 21.95 -8.89 -3.04
CA SER A 269 23.05 -9.85 -3.19
C SER A 269 22.79 -11.16 -2.46
N ARG A 270 22.33 -11.07 -1.20
CA ARG A 270 22.09 -12.25 -0.35
C ARG A 270 20.85 -13.02 -0.77
N TYR A 271 19.76 -12.32 -1.05
CA TYR A 271 18.44 -12.95 -1.11
C TYR A 271 17.77 -12.84 -2.50
N GLY A 272 18.40 -12.13 -3.43
CA GLY A 272 17.86 -11.98 -4.78
C GLY A 272 16.53 -11.22 -4.86
N LYS A 273 16.12 -10.53 -3.80
CA LYS A 273 14.83 -9.86 -3.73
C LYS A 273 14.92 -8.40 -4.14
N PRO A 274 13.94 -7.88 -4.91
CA PRO A 274 13.85 -6.45 -5.18
C PRO A 274 13.52 -5.66 -3.91
N ILE A 275 13.83 -4.36 -3.97
CA ILE A 275 13.70 -3.42 -2.86
C ILE A 275 12.66 -2.35 -3.20
N MET A 276 11.87 -1.98 -2.23
CA MET A 276 10.97 -0.82 -2.28
C MET A 276 11.09 -0.01 -0.99
N ILE A 277 11.27 1.29 -1.12
CA ILE A 277 11.17 2.18 0.04
C ILE A 277 9.69 2.49 0.23
N THR A 278 9.07 1.82 1.19
CA THR A 278 7.62 1.85 1.39
C THR A 278 7.17 3.00 2.27
N GLU A 279 8.10 3.63 2.99
CA GLU A 279 7.84 4.84 3.75
C GLU A 279 9.06 5.75 3.80
N ILE A 280 8.84 7.02 3.52
CA ILE A 280 9.76 8.11 3.85
C ILE A 280 9.00 9.29 4.43
N GLY A 281 9.71 10.15 5.17
CA GLY A 281 9.21 11.43 5.63
C GLY A 281 10.33 12.23 6.28
N MET A 282 10.16 13.55 6.32
CA MET A 282 11.08 14.47 7.00
C MET A 282 10.27 15.62 7.62
N ASP A 283 10.79 16.24 8.67
CA ASP A 283 10.09 17.33 9.35
C ASP A 283 9.63 18.42 8.37
N TYR A 284 8.37 18.78 8.46
CA TYR A 284 7.69 19.68 7.51
C TYR A 284 8.35 21.06 7.43
N ASN A 285 9.02 21.50 8.50
CA ASN A 285 9.76 22.77 8.58
C ASN A 285 11.13 22.74 7.89
N GLN A 286 11.50 21.60 7.28
CA GLN A 286 12.74 21.38 6.54
C GLN A 286 12.49 21.03 5.06
N PRO A 287 11.64 21.79 4.33
CA PRO A 287 11.16 21.37 3.02
C PRO A 287 12.25 21.30 1.95
N SER A 288 13.28 22.11 2.04
CA SER A 288 14.43 22.09 1.11
C SER A 288 15.28 20.82 1.31
N ALA A 289 15.54 20.43 2.55
CA ALA A 289 16.22 19.18 2.86
C ALA A 289 15.38 17.97 2.46
N ALA A 290 14.05 18.01 2.73
CA ALA A 290 13.12 16.99 2.32
C ALA A 290 13.08 16.79 0.80
N LYS A 291 13.04 17.88 0.01
CA LYS A 291 13.13 17.84 -1.46
C LYS A 291 14.42 17.15 -1.93
N SER A 292 15.55 17.54 -1.38
CA SER A 292 16.86 16.95 -1.72
C SER A 292 16.92 15.47 -1.36
N PHE A 293 16.44 15.11 -0.17
CA PHE A 293 16.34 13.74 0.30
C PHE A 293 15.46 12.86 -0.62
N VAL A 294 14.27 13.34 -0.96
CA VAL A 294 13.34 12.61 -1.87
C VAL A 294 13.98 12.40 -3.24
N ALA A 295 14.62 13.43 -3.79
CA ALA A 295 15.28 13.33 -5.10
C ALA A 295 16.44 12.33 -5.09
N ASP A 296 17.27 12.34 -4.04
CA ASP A 296 18.44 11.48 -3.91
C ASP A 296 18.04 10.02 -3.70
N ILE A 297 17.15 9.72 -2.74
CA ILE A 297 16.70 8.35 -2.47
C ILE A 297 15.97 7.76 -3.68
N LYS A 298 15.09 8.54 -4.33
CA LYS A 298 14.39 8.13 -5.57
C LYS A 298 15.40 7.73 -6.64
N THR A 299 16.39 8.56 -6.89
CA THR A 299 17.40 8.33 -7.93
C THR A 299 18.25 7.08 -7.63
N LYS A 300 18.72 6.96 -6.39
CA LYS A 300 19.58 5.84 -5.98
C LYS A 300 18.83 4.51 -5.95
N ILE A 301 17.58 4.48 -5.49
CA ILE A 301 16.75 3.26 -5.55
C ILE A 301 16.47 2.86 -6.99
N ARG A 302 16.12 3.80 -7.87
CA ARG A 302 15.90 3.51 -9.30
C ARG A 302 17.13 2.87 -9.96
N ASN A 303 18.31 3.26 -9.53
CA ASN A 303 19.59 2.81 -10.09
C ASN A 303 20.15 1.54 -9.42
N LEU A 304 19.41 0.89 -8.51
CA LEU A 304 19.82 -0.41 -7.97
C LEU A 304 19.99 -1.44 -9.12
N SER A 305 21.03 -2.26 -8.99
CA SER A 305 21.44 -3.19 -10.04
C SER A 305 20.31 -4.13 -10.49
N GLY A 306 20.23 -4.40 -11.78
CA GLY A 306 19.26 -5.31 -12.37
C GLY A 306 17.81 -4.80 -12.33
N GLY A 307 17.58 -3.50 -12.19
CA GLY A 307 16.24 -2.92 -12.10
C GLY A 307 15.46 -3.34 -10.85
N ARG A 308 16.17 -3.72 -9.79
CA ARG A 308 15.57 -4.25 -8.56
C ARG A 308 15.10 -3.20 -7.56
N GLY A 309 15.28 -1.92 -7.83
CA GLY A 309 14.67 -0.82 -7.08
C GLY A 309 13.30 -0.48 -7.66
N LEU A 310 12.23 -0.73 -6.91
CA LEU A 310 10.87 -0.70 -7.45
C LEU A 310 10.11 0.60 -7.16
N GLY A 311 10.56 1.39 -6.19
CA GLY A 311 9.85 2.65 -5.89
C GLY A 311 10.16 3.23 -4.52
N VAL A 312 9.59 4.43 -4.30
CA VAL A 312 9.67 5.20 -3.06
C VAL A 312 8.32 5.81 -2.76
N PHE A 313 7.84 5.68 -1.52
CA PHE A 313 6.56 6.20 -1.05
C PHE A 313 6.75 7.21 0.08
N TYR A 314 6.22 8.43 -0.07
CA TYR A 314 6.17 9.41 1.01
C TYR A 314 4.97 9.10 1.91
N TRP A 315 5.19 9.05 3.24
CA TRP A 315 4.15 8.68 4.19
C TRP A 315 3.31 9.90 4.57
N GLU A 316 1.99 9.82 4.32
CA GLU A 316 0.97 10.83 4.63
C GLU A 316 1.41 12.26 4.28
N PRO A 317 1.82 12.53 3.02
CA PRO A 317 2.29 13.86 2.64
C PRO A 317 1.20 14.93 2.76
N GLU A 318 -0.05 14.57 2.62
CA GLU A 318 -1.21 15.46 2.67
C GLU A 318 -1.53 15.99 4.06
N ALA A 319 -0.94 15.40 5.12
CA ALA A 319 -1.16 15.80 6.48
C ALA A 319 -0.52 17.16 6.79
N THR A 320 -1.27 18.00 7.50
CA THR A 320 -0.79 19.29 8.01
C THR A 320 -0.04 19.12 9.33
N PRO A 321 0.82 20.09 9.71
CA PRO A 321 1.54 20.03 10.98
C PRO A 321 0.61 19.84 12.17
N GLY A 322 0.95 18.91 13.04
CA GLY A 322 0.19 18.60 14.24
C GLY A 322 -1.00 17.66 14.05
N TYR A 323 -1.32 17.25 12.82
CA TYR A 323 -2.40 16.28 12.60
C TYR A 323 -2.15 14.98 13.38
N ASN A 324 -3.21 14.30 13.78
CA ASN A 324 -3.14 13.04 14.55
C ASN A 324 -2.25 13.13 15.80
N GLY A 325 -2.41 14.19 16.60
CA GLY A 325 -1.73 14.30 17.87
C GLY A 325 -0.24 14.63 17.82
N GLY A 326 0.21 15.26 16.71
CA GLY A 326 1.57 15.80 16.63
C GLY A 326 2.40 15.32 15.45
N TYR A 327 1.79 14.70 14.43
CA TYR A 327 2.52 14.35 13.21
C TYR A 327 3.05 15.61 12.53
N ASN A 328 4.35 15.63 12.24
CA ASN A 328 5.06 16.79 11.72
C ASN A 328 5.96 16.45 10.50
N LYS A 329 5.61 15.41 9.74
CA LYS A 329 6.42 14.97 8.58
C LYS A 329 5.65 15.01 7.26
N GLY A 330 4.46 15.64 7.24
CA GLY A 330 3.70 15.87 6.02
C GLY A 330 4.36 16.89 5.10
N ALA A 331 3.80 17.06 3.92
CA ALA A 331 4.29 18.00 2.92
C ALA A 331 3.32 19.18 2.68
N TRP A 332 2.23 19.26 3.44
CA TRP A 332 1.29 20.38 3.42
C TRP A 332 1.42 21.25 4.66
N GLN A 333 1.24 22.56 4.48
CA GLN A 333 1.25 23.56 5.55
C GLN A 333 -0.14 23.70 6.18
N ALA A 334 -0.23 24.46 7.28
CA ALA A 334 -1.51 24.70 7.97
C ALA A 334 -2.54 25.46 7.11
N ASP A 335 -2.11 26.23 6.10
CA ASP A 335 -2.98 26.92 5.14
C ASP A 335 -3.45 26.02 3.97
N MET A 336 -3.17 24.72 4.07
CA MET A 336 -3.50 23.70 3.08
C MET A 336 -2.75 23.83 1.74
N LYS A 337 -1.64 24.55 1.70
CA LYS A 337 -0.74 24.58 0.54
C LYS A 337 0.42 23.60 0.71
N PRO A 338 0.91 22.98 -0.36
CA PRO A 338 2.06 22.11 -0.29
C PRO A 338 3.35 22.90 -0.07
N THR A 339 4.30 22.27 0.61
CA THR A 339 5.70 22.69 0.60
C THR A 339 6.40 22.20 -0.66
N ILE A 340 7.68 22.57 -0.84
CA ILE A 340 8.48 22.06 -1.97
C ILE A 340 8.97 20.61 -1.79
N ALA A 341 8.68 19.94 -0.66
CA ALA A 341 9.21 18.61 -0.34
C ALA A 341 8.93 17.58 -1.45
N LEU A 342 7.69 17.56 -1.97
CA LEU A 342 7.29 16.61 -3.02
C LEU A 342 7.85 16.92 -4.41
N GLU A 343 8.42 18.12 -4.62
CA GLU A 343 9.14 18.42 -5.87
C GLU A 343 10.35 17.49 -6.10
N GLY A 344 10.84 16.83 -5.04
CA GLY A 344 11.84 15.77 -5.14
C GLY A 344 11.41 14.58 -6.01
N PHE A 345 10.10 14.36 -6.22
CA PHE A 345 9.58 13.35 -7.15
C PHE A 345 9.61 13.80 -8.61
N LEU A 346 9.70 15.08 -8.89
CA LEU A 346 9.81 15.57 -10.25
C LEU A 346 11.14 15.11 -10.90
N ASN A 347 11.16 15.07 -12.20
CA ASN A 347 12.35 14.64 -12.97
C ASN A 347 13.40 15.74 -13.03
#